data_efc679b7e2098e75a7d25f1f7a23fe07
#
_entry.id   efc679b7e2098e75a7d25f1f7a23fe07
#
_cell.length_a   1.000
_cell.length_b   1.000
_cell.length_c   1.000
_cell.angle_alpha   90.00
_cell.angle_beta   90.00
_cell.angle_gamma   90.00
#
_symmetry.space_group_name_H-M   'P 1'
#
loop_
_entity.id
_entity.type
_entity.pdbx_description
1 polymer ?
#
loop_
_entity_poly.entity_id
_entity_poly.type
_entity_poly.pdbx_seq_one_letter_code
_entity_poly.pdbx_strand_id
1 'polypeptide(L)'
;MRGAVPIVFVVDDDDLVREWLELLIQSAGCRAETFASAEEFLARPRVLSPSCLVLEVKLPHLNGLDLQERIAADRVDMPIIFITGDADIPTIVRAMKAGAAEFLTKPFDADVLLNAIREAVDRSECVLRQEAKMRSLRNRYASLTAREREVMDLVVTGELNKQVGGELGISEITVKAHRGKMMRKMQAGSLIELVNMAAILRPASVPNA
;
A
#
# COMPACT_ATOMS: atom_id res chain seq x y z
N MET A 1 13.87 -7.94 -13.26
CA MET A 1 13.58 -8.68 -12.00
C MET A 1 12.20 -9.30 -12.21
N ARG A 2 12.05 -10.61 -12.11
CA ARG A 2 10.71 -11.25 -12.12
C ARG A 2 10.01 -10.77 -10.85
N GLY A 3 8.85 -10.10 -11.00
CA GLY A 3 8.04 -9.67 -9.86
C GLY A 3 7.66 -10.88 -9.00
N ALA A 4 7.38 -10.64 -7.72
CA ALA A 4 6.83 -11.68 -6.86
C ALA A 4 5.53 -12.21 -7.48
N VAL A 5 5.32 -13.52 -7.43
CA VAL A 5 4.07 -14.13 -7.91
C VAL A 5 2.92 -13.56 -7.07
N PRO A 6 1.88 -12.97 -7.70
CA PRO A 6 0.74 -12.43 -6.96
C PRO A 6 0.02 -13.52 -6.17
N ILE A 7 -0.54 -13.12 -5.02
CA ILE A 7 -1.32 -14.03 -4.16
C ILE A 7 -2.78 -13.59 -4.18
N VAL A 8 -3.66 -14.51 -4.51
CA VAL A 8 -5.11 -14.32 -4.38
C VAL A 8 -5.58 -15.12 -3.18
N PHE A 9 -6.05 -14.43 -2.17
CA PHE A 9 -6.70 -15.05 -1.03
C PHE A 9 -8.17 -15.30 -1.37
N VAL A 10 -8.69 -16.44 -0.99
CA VAL A 10 -10.10 -16.82 -1.18
C VAL A 10 -10.70 -17.18 0.17
N VAL A 11 -11.80 -16.54 0.53
CA VAL A 11 -12.57 -16.88 1.73
C VAL A 11 -14.00 -17.19 1.32
N ASP A 12 -14.37 -18.46 1.42
CA ASP A 12 -15.70 -18.99 1.08
C ASP A 12 -15.92 -20.26 1.93
N ASP A 13 -17.07 -20.48 2.48
CA ASP A 13 -17.38 -21.65 3.32
C ASP A 13 -17.69 -22.91 2.50
N ASP A 14 -17.96 -22.80 1.19
CA ASP A 14 -18.20 -23.89 0.28
C ASP A 14 -16.89 -24.48 -0.28
N ASP A 15 -16.58 -25.73 0.05
CA ASP A 15 -15.37 -26.43 -0.39
C ASP A 15 -15.27 -26.50 -1.93
N LEU A 16 -16.39 -26.76 -2.63
CA LEU A 16 -16.40 -26.90 -4.09
C LEU A 16 -16.09 -25.54 -4.77
N VAL A 17 -16.60 -24.48 -4.21
CA VAL A 17 -16.31 -23.11 -4.69
C VAL A 17 -14.83 -22.80 -4.48
N ARG A 18 -14.26 -23.12 -3.32
CA ARG A 18 -12.83 -22.90 -3.05
C ARG A 18 -11.95 -23.70 -4.00
N GLU A 19 -12.22 -25.00 -4.20
CA GLU A 19 -11.46 -25.83 -5.14
C GLU A 19 -11.51 -25.29 -6.57
N TRP A 20 -12.70 -24.92 -7.04
CA TRP A 20 -12.86 -24.35 -8.38
C TRP A 20 -12.10 -23.02 -8.54
N LEU A 21 -12.22 -22.12 -7.55
CA LEU A 21 -11.51 -20.84 -7.56
C LEU A 21 -9.99 -21.04 -7.51
N GLU A 22 -9.50 -21.98 -6.72
CA GLU A 22 -8.07 -22.30 -6.65
C GLU A 22 -7.52 -22.70 -8.02
N LEU A 23 -8.18 -23.62 -8.71
CA LEU A 23 -7.78 -24.06 -10.05
C LEU A 23 -7.84 -22.92 -11.06
N LEU A 24 -8.88 -22.10 -11.02
CA LEU A 24 -9.06 -20.95 -11.91
C LEU A 24 -7.93 -19.93 -11.71
N ILE A 25 -7.63 -19.56 -10.48
CA ILE A 25 -6.59 -18.59 -10.12
C ILE A 25 -5.20 -19.10 -10.51
N GLN A 26 -4.92 -20.36 -10.26
CA GLN A 26 -3.65 -21.00 -10.65
C GLN A 26 -3.46 -21.02 -12.17
N SER A 27 -4.54 -21.26 -12.94
CA SER A 27 -4.51 -21.22 -14.41
C SER A 27 -4.11 -19.85 -14.97
N ALA A 28 -4.38 -18.78 -14.22
CA ALA A 28 -4.00 -17.40 -14.54
C ALA A 28 -2.58 -17.03 -14.09
N GLY A 29 -1.81 -17.98 -13.53
CA GLY A 29 -0.43 -17.76 -13.08
C GLY A 29 -0.30 -17.06 -11.72
N CYS A 30 -1.38 -16.96 -10.95
CA CYS A 30 -1.39 -16.47 -9.58
C CYS A 30 -1.31 -17.63 -8.59
N ARG A 31 -0.79 -17.35 -7.39
CA ARG A 31 -0.88 -18.28 -6.26
C ARG A 31 -2.21 -18.09 -5.56
N ALA A 32 -2.97 -19.14 -5.34
CA ALA A 32 -4.17 -19.13 -4.53
C ALA A 32 -3.85 -19.60 -3.10
N GLU A 33 -4.47 -18.96 -2.11
CA GLU A 33 -4.54 -19.43 -0.71
C GLU A 33 -5.99 -19.36 -0.27
N THR A 34 -6.58 -20.50 0.07
CA THR A 34 -8.01 -20.63 0.37
C THR A 34 -8.26 -20.83 1.86
N PHE A 35 -9.37 -20.31 2.36
CA PHE A 35 -9.77 -20.34 3.77
C PHE A 35 -11.26 -20.62 3.85
N ALA A 36 -11.67 -21.46 4.80
CA ALA A 36 -13.07 -21.82 5.02
C ALA A 36 -13.83 -20.77 5.86
N SER A 37 -13.11 -19.86 6.52
CA SER A 37 -13.73 -18.83 7.36
C SER A 37 -12.92 -17.53 7.39
N ALA A 38 -13.57 -16.46 7.80
CA ALA A 38 -12.92 -15.16 8.03
C ALA A 38 -11.88 -15.22 9.15
N GLU A 39 -12.13 -16.01 10.20
CA GLU A 39 -11.22 -16.19 11.33
C GLU A 39 -9.93 -16.87 10.91
N GLU A 40 -10.02 -17.90 10.08
CA GLU A 40 -8.87 -18.60 9.54
C GLU A 40 -8.00 -17.66 8.70
N PHE A 41 -8.63 -16.86 7.85
CA PHE A 41 -7.92 -15.81 7.09
C PHE A 41 -7.28 -14.74 7.98
N LEU A 42 -7.96 -14.30 9.04
CA LEU A 42 -7.41 -13.30 9.98
C LEU A 42 -6.22 -13.84 10.78
N ALA A 43 -6.15 -15.14 11.04
CA ALA A 43 -5.01 -15.77 11.70
C ALA A 43 -3.75 -15.80 10.81
N ARG A 44 -3.92 -15.61 9.51
CA ARG A 44 -2.83 -15.61 8.54
C ARG A 44 -2.03 -14.31 8.61
N PRO A 45 -0.70 -14.36 8.86
CA PRO A 45 0.13 -13.16 8.89
C PRO A 45 0.09 -12.37 7.57
N ARG A 46 0.12 -11.03 7.68
CA ARG A 46 0.21 -10.16 6.49
C ARG A 46 1.49 -10.45 5.70
N VAL A 47 1.38 -10.48 4.38
CA VAL A 47 2.52 -10.57 3.45
C VAL A 47 2.62 -9.28 2.64
N LEU A 48 3.85 -8.88 2.33
CA LEU A 48 4.14 -7.73 1.48
C LEU A 48 4.39 -8.21 0.04
N SER A 49 3.34 -8.81 -0.56
CA SER A 49 3.32 -9.25 -1.95
C SER A 49 2.06 -8.72 -2.63
N PRO A 50 2.09 -8.39 -3.92
CA PRO A 50 0.87 -8.02 -4.64
C PRO A 50 -0.22 -9.07 -4.42
N SER A 51 -1.38 -8.63 -3.95
CA SER A 51 -2.44 -9.56 -3.54
C SER A 51 -3.82 -8.92 -3.65
N CYS A 52 -4.85 -9.78 -3.72
CA CYS A 52 -6.24 -9.40 -3.52
C CYS A 52 -6.98 -10.47 -2.73
N LEU A 53 -8.16 -10.13 -2.24
CA LEU A 53 -9.05 -11.02 -1.52
C LEU A 53 -10.33 -11.22 -2.33
N VAL A 54 -10.64 -12.47 -2.68
CA VAL A 54 -11.95 -12.91 -3.17
C VAL A 54 -12.74 -13.41 -1.96
N LEU A 55 -13.89 -12.80 -1.70
CA LEU A 55 -14.58 -12.93 -0.41
C LEU A 55 -16.06 -13.20 -0.60
N GLU A 56 -16.55 -14.31 -0.06
CA GLU A 56 -18.00 -14.54 0.08
C GLU A 56 -18.59 -13.56 1.10
N VAL A 57 -19.75 -13.01 0.77
CA VAL A 57 -20.48 -12.09 1.68
C VAL A 57 -21.03 -12.83 2.88
N LYS A 58 -21.70 -13.96 2.63
CA LYS A 58 -22.37 -14.74 3.68
C LYS A 58 -21.45 -15.84 4.18
N LEU A 59 -20.69 -15.55 5.21
CA LEU A 59 -19.84 -16.52 5.90
C LEU A 59 -20.41 -16.85 7.29
N PRO A 60 -20.15 -18.07 7.80
CA PRO A 60 -20.46 -18.41 9.18
C PRO A 60 -19.72 -17.50 10.17
N HIS A 61 -20.34 -17.15 11.27
CA HIS A 61 -19.81 -16.36 12.41
C HIS A 61 -19.45 -14.92 12.08
N LEU A 62 -18.55 -14.66 11.15
CA LEU A 62 -18.12 -13.32 10.74
C LEU A 62 -18.45 -13.07 9.27
N ASN A 63 -19.44 -12.19 9.01
CA ASN A 63 -19.84 -11.79 7.67
C ASN A 63 -18.69 -11.14 6.90
N GLY A 64 -18.65 -11.32 5.57
CA GLY A 64 -17.62 -10.75 4.70
C GLY A 64 -17.53 -9.23 4.74
N LEU A 65 -18.64 -8.51 4.92
CA LEU A 65 -18.63 -7.05 5.09
C LEU A 65 -17.96 -6.63 6.40
N ASP A 66 -18.20 -7.37 7.48
CA ASP A 66 -17.56 -7.10 8.77
C ASP A 66 -16.05 -7.43 8.72
N LEU A 67 -15.67 -8.46 7.95
CA LEU A 67 -14.26 -8.74 7.66
C LEU A 67 -13.61 -7.59 6.89
N GLN A 68 -14.28 -7.04 5.86
CA GLN A 68 -13.79 -5.87 5.12
C GLN A 68 -13.49 -4.70 6.05
N GLU A 69 -14.42 -4.36 6.95
CA GLU A 69 -14.26 -3.27 7.92
C GLU A 69 -13.07 -3.51 8.86
N ARG A 70 -12.89 -4.76 9.34
CA ARG A 70 -11.77 -5.13 10.24
C ARG A 70 -10.41 -4.98 9.60
N ILE A 71 -10.28 -5.32 8.31
CA ILE A 71 -8.98 -5.31 7.63
C ILE A 71 -8.69 -3.98 6.90
N ALA A 72 -9.67 -3.08 6.80
CA ALA A 72 -9.57 -1.84 6.02
C ALA A 72 -8.36 -0.97 6.40
N ALA A 73 -8.03 -0.86 7.71
CA ALA A 73 -6.89 -0.06 8.16
C ALA A 73 -5.53 -0.75 7.98
N ASP A 74 -5.49 -2.07 8.12
CA ASP A 74 -4.24 -2.84 8.19
C ASP A 74 -3.81 -3.41 6.84
N ARG A 75 -4.73 -3.57 5.88
CA ARG A 75 -4.50 -4.22 4.58
C ARG A 75 -4.98 -3.35 3.40
N VAL A 76 -4.67 -2.06 3.44
CA VAL A 76 -5.01 -1.08 2.37
C VAL A 76 -4.45 -1.50 1.00
N ASP A 77 -3.36 -2.25 1.00
CA ASP A 77 -2.69 -2.80 -0.17
C ASP A 77 -3.37 -4.05 -0.76
N MET A 78 -4.47 -4.54 -0.16
CA MET A 78 -5.18 -5.74 -0.58
C MET A 78 -6.62 -5.42 -0.97
N PRO A 79 -6.90 -5.13 -2.25
CA PRO A 79 -8.26 -4.91 -2.73
C PRO A 79 -9.15 -6.14 -2.53
N ILE A 80 -10.44 -5.91 -2.27
CA ILE A 80 -11.42 -6.96 -2.01
C ILE A 80 -12.39 -7.05 -3.19
N ILE A 81 -12.59 -8.27 -3.69
CA ILE A 81 -13.59 -8.63 -4.69
C ILE A 81 -14.62 -9.50 -3.96
N PHE A 82 -15.84 -9.01 -3.83
CA PHE A 82 -16.91 -9.81 -3.28
C PHE A 82 -17.51 -10.76 -4.31
N ILE A 83 -17.82 -11.96 -3.86
CA ILE A 83 -18.59 -12.94 -4.60
C ILE A 83 -19.75 -13.41 -3.71
N THR A 84 -20.95 -13.61 -4.24
CA THR A 84 -22.06 -14.14 -3.45
C THR A 84 -23.20 -14.67 -4.33
N GLY A 85 -23.88 -15.69 -3.85
CA GLY A 85 -25.10 -16.21 -4.49
C GLY A 85 -26.37 -15.43 -4.18
N ASP A 86 -26.34 -14.58 -3.15
CA ASP A 86 -27.51 -13.84 -2.69
C ASP A 86 -27.08 -12.43 -2.23
N ALA A 87 -27.29 -11.47 -3.12
CA ALA A 87 -26.97 -10.07 -2.88
C ALA A 87 -28.21 -9.19 -3.07
N ASP A 88 -28.52 -8.38 -2.09
CA ASP A 88 -29.44 -7.27 -2.23
C ASP A 88 -28.70 -5.97 -2.56
N ILE A 89 -29.41 -5.00 -3.12
CA ILE A 89 -28.84 -3.70 -3.51
C ILE A 89 -28.18 -2.99 -2.30
N PRO A 90 -28.77 -2.95 -1.09
CA PRO A 90 -28.14 -2.37 0.08
C PRO A 90 -26.77 -2.97 0.41
N THR A 91 -26.64 -4.29 0.34
CA THR A 91 -25.38 -5.02 0.57
C THR A 91 -24.30 -4.63 -0.44
N ILE A 92 -24.64 -4.60 -1.73
CA ILE A 92 -23.72 -4.17 -2.80
C ILE A 92 -23.26 -2.74 -2.54
N VAL A 93 -24.19 -1.82 -2.26
CA VAL A 93 -23.89 -0.40 -2.00
C VAL A 93 -22.98 -0.24 -0.77
N ARG A 94 -23.22 -1.01 0.30
CA ARG A 94 -22.39 -0.99 1.52
C ARG A 94 -20.96 -1.45 1.20
N ALA A 95 -20.79 -2.58 0.50
CA ALA A 95 -19.50 -3.10 0.10
C ALA A 95 -18.69 -2.08 -0.73
N MET A 96 -19.32 -1.50 -1.76
CA MET A 96 -18.68 -0.55 -2.65
C MET A 96 -18.33 0.76 -1.95
N LYS A 97 -19.19 1.29 -1.08
CA LYS A 97 -18.87 2.47 -0.26
C LYS A 97 -17.74 2.24 0.74
N ALA A 98 -17.59 1.01 1.23
CA ALA A 98 -16.48 0.60 2.09
C ALA A 98 -15.20 0.32 1.32
N GLY A 99 -15.17 0.54 -0.02
CA GLY A 99 -13.96 0.47 -0.84
C GLY A 99 -13.70 -0.90 -1.47
N ALA A 100 -14.72 -1.75 -1.63
CA ALA A 100 -14.58 -2.97 -2.44
C ALA A 100 -14.11 -2.62 -3.86
N ALA A 101 -13.22 -3.45 -4.40
CA ALA A 101 -12.72 -3.28 -5.77
C ALA A 101 -13.76 -3.71 -6.80
N GLU A 102 -14.50 -4.79 -6.50
CA GLU A 102 -15.54 -5.35 -7.37
C GLU A 102 -16.56 -6.15 -6.55
N PHE A 103 -17.74 -6.38 -7.13
CA PHE A 103 -18.80 -7.18 -6.55
C PHE A 103 -19.45 -8.05 -7.63
N LEU A 104 -19.38 -9.37 -7.50
CA LEU A 104 -19.88 -10.34 -8.49
C LEU A 104 -20.95 -11.25 -7.86
N THR A 105 -22.08 -11.42 -8.56
CA THR A 105 -23.14 -12.34 -8.13
C THR A 105 -22.96 -13.70 -8.80
N LYS A 106 -23.01 -14.78 -8.01
CA LYS A 106 -23.00 -16.18 -8.52
C LYS A 106 -24.36 -16.48 -9.22
N PRO A 107 -24.35 -17.10 -10.42
CA PRO A 107 -23.19 -17.51 -11.20
C PRO A 107 -22.57 -16.32 -11.96
N PHE A 108 -21.24 -16.25 -12.03
CA PHE A 108 -20.48 -15.26 -12.79
C PHE A 108 -19.57 -15.94 -13.82
N ASP A 109 -19.17 -15.18 -14.83
CA ASP A 109 -18.21 -15.61 -15.84
C ASP A 109 -16.79 -15.64 -15.25
N ALA A 110 -16.05 -16.72 -15.53
CA ALA A 110 -14.66 -16.89 -15.09
C ALA A 110 -13.75 -15.75 -15.58
N ASP A 111 -13.93 -15.28 -16.82
CA ASP A 111 -13.13 -14.19 -17.39
C ASP A 111 -13.39 -12.86 -16.68
N VAL A 112 -14.62 -12.61 -16.24
CA VAL A 112 -14.99 -11.41 -15.46
C VAL A 112 -14.25 -11.42 -14.12
N LEU A 113 -14.24 -12.53 -13.40
CA LEU A 113 -13.50 -12.67 -12.15
C LEU A 113 -11.99 -12.52 -12.37
N LEU A 114 -11.42 -13.16 -13.39
CA LEU A 114 -9.99 -13.07 -13.68
C LEU A 114 -9.56 -11.64 -14.07
N ASN A 115 -10.41 -10.88 -14.75
CA ASN A 115 -10.16 -9.48 -15.04
C ASN A 115 -10.17 -8.65 -13.76
N ALA A 116 -11.16 -8.83 -12.89
CA ALA A 116 -11.24 -8.16 -11.60
C ALA A 116 -10.01 -8.46 -10.72
N ILE A 117 -9.55 -9.72 -10.71
CA ILE A 117 -8.33 -10.14 -9.99
C ILE A 117 -7.09 -9.42 -10.54
N ARG A 118 -6.92 -9.34 -11.88
CA ARG A 118 -5.79 -8.63 -12.50
C ARG A 118 -5.76 -7.16 -12.08
N GLU A 119 -6.87 -6.45 -12.22
CA GLU A 119 -6.97 -5.04 -11.83
C GLU A 119 -6.69 -4.82 -10.33
N ALA A 120 -7.20 -5.71 -9.49
CA ALA A 120 -6.97 -5.68 -8.05
C ALA A 120 -5.48 -5.90 -7.71
N VAL A 121 -4.82 -6.88 -8.34
CA VAL A 121 -3.39 -7.16 -8.15
C VAL A 121 -2.53 -5.99 -8.62
N ASP A 122 -2.84 -5.39 -9.77
CA ASP A 122 -2.11 -4.22 -10.29
C ASP A 122 -2.24 -3.02 -9.33
N ARG A 123 -3.43 -2.80 -8.75
CA ARG A 123 -3.65 -1.77 -7.73
C ARG A 123 -2.82 -2.07 -6.47
N SER A 124 -2.82 -3.32 -6.00
CA SER A 124 -2.02 -3.76 -4.86
C SER A 124 -0.52 -3.50 -5.08
N GLU A 125 -0.01 -3.88 -6.25
CA GLU A 125 1.40 -3.66 -6.59
C GLU A 125 1.77 -2.17 -6.60
N CYS A 126 0.88 -1.31 -7.11
CA CYS A 126 1.08 0.14 -7.10
C CYS A 126 1.19 0.69 -5.68
N VAL A 127 0.27 0.30 -4.77
CA VAL A 127 0.27 0.71 -3.36
C VAL A 127 1.55 0.25 -2.66
N LEU A 128 1.92 -1.03 -2.80
CA LEU A 128 3.14 -1.60 -2.20
C LEU A 128 4.41 -0.89 -2.69
N ARG A 129 4.48 -0.54 -3.98
CA ARG A 129 5.61 0.23 -4.53
C ARG A 129 5.69 1.63 -3.92
N GLN A 130 4.56 2.31 -3.73
CA GLN A 130 4.51 3.63 -3.10
C GLN A 130 4.94 3.55 -1.63
N GLU A 131 4.42 2.58 -0.88
CA GLU A 131 4.83 2.33 0.52
C GLU A 131 6.33 2.03 0.65
N ALA A 132 6.87 1.19 -0.24
CA ALA A 132 8.30 0.89 -0.26
C ALA A 132 9.17 2.13 -0.53
N LYS A 133 8.76 3.00 -1.48
CA LYS A 133 9.43 4.27 -1.75
C LYS A 133 9.39 5.20 -0.53
N MET A 134 8.23 5.32 0.11
CA MET A 134 8.08 6.15 1.32
C MET A 134 8.91 5.63 2.47
N ARG A 135 8.91 4.32 2.70
CA ARG A 135 9.74 3.68 3.74
C ARG A 135 11.23 3.93 3.49
N SER A 136 11.68 3.76 2.24
CA SER A 136 13.06 4.03 1.85
C SER A 136 13.43 5.51 2.11
N LEU A 137 12.58 6.45 1.74
CA LEU A 137 12.79 7.87 1.94
C LEU A 137 12.84 8.23 3.44
N ARG A 138 11.93 7.69 4.25
CA ARG A 138 11.94 7.87 5.71
C ARG A 138 13.21 7.32 6.36
N ASN A 139 13.69 6.15 5.92
CA ASN A 139 14.93 5.56 6.41
C ASN A 139 16.15 6.41 6.07
N ARG A 140 16.22 6.98 4.85
CA ARG A 140 17.29 7.93 4.47
C ARG A 140 17.27 9.16 5.36
N TYR A 141 16.11 9.77 5.57
CA TYR A 141 15.95 10.92 6.44
C TYR A 141 16.30 10.60 7.91
N ALA A 142 15.89 9.45 8.42
CA ALA A 142 16.23 8.99 9.77
C ALA A 142 17.74 8.81 9.97
N SER A 143 18.49 8.48 8.91
CA SER A 143 19.95 8.35 8.94
C SER A 143 20.71 9.67 9.03
N LEU A 144 20.04 10.82 8.84
CA LEU A 144 20.66 12.15 8.99
C LEU A 144 20.93 12.44 10.46
N THR A 145 22.11 13.01 10.74
CA THR A 145 22.40 13.60 12.06
C THR A 145 21.55 14.85 12.30
N ALA A 146 21.41 15.29 13.54
CA ALA A 146 20.70 16.51 13.88
C ALA A 146 21.21 17.69 13.03
N ARG A 147 22.52 17.84 12.90
CA ARG A 147 23.15 18.91 12.12
C ARG A 147 22.89 18.82 10.62
N GLU A 148 22.85 17.61 10.07
CA GLU A 148 22.50 17.41 8.66
C GLU A 148 21.01 17.73 8.39
N ARG A 149 20.11 17.51 9.36
CA ARG A 149 18.70 17.90 9.27
C ARG A 149 18.53 19.41 9.31
N GLU A 150 19.18 20.12 10.26
CA GLU A 150 19.17 21.57 10.34
C GLU A 150 19.65 22.20 9.02
N VAL A 151 20.77 21.71 8.46
CA VAL A 151 21.25 22.16 7.15
C VAL A 151 20.25 21.85 6.04
N MET A 152 19.61 20.67 6.05
CA MET A 152 18.58 20.33 5.07
C MET A 152 17.40 21.29 5.14
N ASP A 153 16.92 21.61 6.33
CA ASP A 153 15.76 22.45 6.56
C ASP A 153 15.95 23.87 5.96
N LEU A 154 17.14 24.43 6.08
CA LEU A 154 17.49 25.74 5.53
C LEU A 154 17.79 25.68 4.02
N VAL A 155 18.44 24.61 3.55
CA VAL A 155 18.77 24.46 2.14
C VAL A 155 17.53 24.27 1.27
N VAL A 156 16.50 23.58 1.76
CA VAL A 156 15.25 23.38 1.00
C VAL A 156 14.38 24.63 0.90
N THR A 157 14.59 25.63 1.76
CA THR A 157 13.96 26.95 1.62
C THR A 157 14.69 27.88 0.65
N GLY A 158 15.83 27.45 0.10
CA GLY A 158 16.58 28.16 -0.92
C GLY A 158 17.76 29.00 -0.37
N GLU A 159 18.09 28.83 0.92
CA GLU A 159 19.20 29.59 1.52
C GLU A 159 20.56 29.18 0.96
N LEU A 160 21.41 30.17 0.74
CA LEU A 160 22.79 29.99 0.32
C LEU A 160 23.65 29.48 1.49
N ASN A 161 24.74 28.77 1.19
CA ASN A 161 25.60 28.21 2.23
C ASN A 161 26.11 29.26 3.24
N LYS A 162 26.32 30.51 2.81
CA LYS A 162 26.74 31.64 3.69
C LYS A 162 25.64 31.98 4.68
N GLN A 163 24.38 32.03 4.24
CA GLN A 163 23.21 32.32 5.08
C GLN A 163 22.98 31.20 6.10
N VAL A 164 22.99 29.94 5.63
CA VAL A 164 22.93 28.76 6.49
C VAL A 164 24.03 28.76 7.55
N GLY A 165 25.26 29.15 7.17
CA GLY A 165 26.39 29.26 8.09
C GLY A 165 26.15 30.35 9.18
N GLY A 166 25.60 31.48 8.79
CA GLY A 166 25.24 32.55 9.73
C GLY A 166 24.17 32.12 10.72
N GLU A 167 23.11 31.50 10.24
CA GLU A 167 21.98 31.05 11.08
C GLU A 167 22.39 29.92 12.05
N LEU A 168 23.19 28.97 11.58
CA LEU A 168 23.63 27.83 12.37
C LEU A 168 24.91 28.12 13.19
N GLY A 169 25.54 29.27 13.08
CA GLY A 169 26.77 29.62 13.80
C GLY A 169 27.99 28.78 13.39
N ILE A 170 28.13 28.41 12.11
CA ILE A 170 29.23 27.61 11.59
C ILE A 170 29.80 28.20 10.30
N SER A 171 31.02 27.79 9.95
CA SER A 171 31.66 28.26 8.72
C SER A 171 30.95 27.73 7.46
N GLU A 172 31.03 28.51 6.36
CA GLU A 172 30.50 28.07 5.06
C GLU A 172 31.13 26.74 4.58
N ILE A 173 32.41 26.53 4.91
CA ILE A 173 33.12 25.28 4.60
C ILE A 173 32.44 24.09 5.34
N THR A 174 32.09 24.29 6.61
CA THR A 174 31.40 23.29 7.43
C THR A 174 29.99 23.00 6.88
N VAL A 175 29.27 24.07 6.44
CA VAL A 175 27.96 23.90 5.77
C VAL A 175 28.11 23.05 4.50
N LYS A 176 29.10 23.36 3.63
CA LYS A 176 29.38 22.55 2.42
C LYS A 176 29.64 21.08 2.74
N ALA A 177 30.39 20.81 3.82
CA ALA A 177 30.67 19.44 4.25
C ALA A 177 29.40 18.71 4.72
N HIS A 178 28.54 19.34 5.56
CA HIS A 178 27.26 18.77 5.99
C HIS A 178 26.30 18.57 4.82
N ARG A 179 26.19 19.57 3.93
CA ARG A 179 25.37 19.49 2.72
C ARG A 179 25.79 18.31 1.84
N GLY A 180 27.08 18.11 1.60
CA GLY A 180 27.59 16.98 0.81
C GLY A 180 27.28 15.61 1.44
N LYS A 181 27.35 15.49 2.79
CA LYS A 181 27.01 14.28 3.52
C LYS A 181 25.50 14.03 3.45
N MET A 182 24.70 15.06 3.69
CA MET A 182 23.23 15.02 3.63
C MET A 182 22.73 14.62 2.25
N MET A 183 23.22 15.24 1.17
CA MET A 183 22.86 14.89 -0.22
C MET A 183 23.13 13.42 -0.52
N ARG A 184 24.28 12.89 -0.10
CA ARG A 184 24.63 11.47 -0.28
C ARG A 184 23.71 10.55 0.51
N LYS A 185 23.40 10.85 1.78
CA LYS A 185 22.51 10.02 2.63
C LYS A 185 21.07 10.04 2.09
N MET A 186 20.61 11.20 1.65
CA MET A 186 19.29 11.34 1.00
C MET A 186 19.27 10.72 -0.39
N GLN A 187 20.43 10.45 -1.00
CA GLN A 187 20.58 10.02 -2.39
C GLN A 187 19.93 11.01 -3.36
N ALA A 188 20.05 12.29 -3.07
CA ALA A 188 19.56 13.38 -3.91
C ALA A 188 20.65 13.81 -4.90
N GLY A 189 20.38 13.73 -6.19
CA GLY A 189 21.29 14.14 -7.27
C GLY A 189 21.25 15.66 -7.53
N SER A 190 20.20 16.34 -7.07
CA SER A 190 20.01 17.78 -7.24
C SER A 190 19.28 18.40 -6.05
N LEU A 191 19.35 19.75 -5.94
CA LEU A 191 18.58 20.49 -4.94
C LEU A 191 17.07 20.33 -5.18
N ILE A 192 16.63 20.33 -6.42
CA ILE A 192 15.22 20.16 -6.78
C ILE A 192 14.71 18.81 -6.28
N GLU A 193 15.50 17.77 -6.47
CA GLU A 193 15.15 16.43 -5.97
C GLU A 193 15.06 16.40 -4.44
N LEU A 194 16.00 17.05 -3.76
CA LEU A 194 15.98 17.18 -2.30
C LEU A 194 14.73 17.92 -1.81
N VAL A 195 14.35 19.03 -2.46
CA VAL A 195 13.13 19.80 -2.14
C VAL A 195 11.89 18.93 -2.29
N ASN A 196 11.77 18.16 -3.39
CA ASN A 196 10.68 17.25 -3.58
C ASN A 196 10.62 16.15 -2.50
N MET A 197 11.78 15.59 -2.12
CA MET A 197 11.86 14.62 -1.03
C MET A 197 11.43 15.22 0.30
N ALA A 198 11.84 16.45 0.60
CA ALA A 198 11.47 17.17 1.82
C ALA A 198 9.95 17.47 1.86
N ALA A 199 9.35 17.85 0.74
CA ALA A 199 7.91 18.07 0.63
C ALA A 199 7.10 16.79 0.92
N ILE A 200 7.57 15.64 0.44
CA ILE A 200 6.94 14.35 0.70
C ILE A 200 7.07 13.94 2.18
N LEU A 201 8.21 14.23 2.83
CA LEU A 201 8.46 13.88 4.24
C LEU A 201 7.67 14.76 5.22
N ARG A 202 7.37 15.98 4.85
CA ARG A 202 6.55 16.91 5.60
C ARG A 202 5.17 16.97 4.95
N PRO A 203 4.19 16.14 5.35
CA PRO A 203 2.83 16.36 4.89
C PRO A 203 2.47 17.78 5.25
N ALA A 204 1.93 18.53 4.26
CA ALA A 204 1.49 19.89 4.46
C ALA A 204 0.68 19.95 5.75
N SER A 205 1.16 20.68 6.75
CA SER A 205 0.33 21.13 7.85
C SER A 205 -0.82 21.88 7.18
N VAL A 206 -2.02 21.32 7.24
CA VAL A 206 -3.24 21.99 6.82
C VAL A 206 -3.23 23.32 7.56
N PRO A 207 -3.23 24.47 6.88
CA PRO A 207 -3.36 25.74 7.59
C PRO A 207 -4.71 25.68 8.30
N ASN A 208 -4.68 25.74 9.63
CA ASN A 208 -5.86 26.00 10.42
C ASN A 208 -6.45 27.34 9.93
N ALA A 209 -7.57 27.24 9.22
CA ALA A 209 -8.45 28.36 8.93
C ALA A 209 -9.34 28.66 10.14
#